data_5cc48341f188b838cad1b950dfdcbe26
#
_entry.id   5cc48341f188b838cad1b950dfdcbe26
#
_cell.length_a   1.000
_cell.length_b   1.000
_cell.length_c   1.000
_cell.angle_alpha   90.00
_cell.angle_beta   90.00
_cell.angle_gamma   90.00
#
_symmetry.space_group_name_H-M   'P 1'
#
loop_
_entity.id
_entity.type
_entity.pdbx_description
1 polymer ?
#
loop_
_entity_poly.entity_id
_entity_poly.type
_entity_poly.pdbx_seq_one_letter_code
_entity_poly.pdbx_strand_id
1 'polypeptide(L)'
;MNKKVEVICEECKSEFLFDTVEIKQKEKVKIGNDTFAIIYYKCPECGAIQLVGMLNYRAKRIRNSYFAAYDSVRKMEITGDHMLRPVIYKQRKDKLEKLKLENTEYQQMLLNQYKDKIHAEVFEEDDTNE
;
A
#
# COMPACT_ATOMS: atom_id res chain seq x y z
N MET A 1 -11.58 -18.48 5.84
CA MET A 1 -12.50 -17.66 5.05
C MET A 1 -11.81 -16.38 4.60
N ASN A 2 -11.81 -16.15 3.31
CA ASN A 2 -11.23 -14.94 2.77
C ASN A 2 -12.22 -13.79 2.92
N LYS A 3 -11.81 -12.75 3.60
CA LYS A 3 -12.60 -11.52 3.64
C LYS A 3 -12.49 -10.84 2.28
N LYS A 4 -13.63 -10.65 1.63
CA LYS A 4 -13.69 -9.87 0.39
C LYS A 4 -13.77 -8.40 0.76
N VAL A 5 -12.86 -7.60 0.21
CA VAL A 5 -12.83 -6.16 0.45
C VAL A 5 -13.64 -5.47 -0.63
N GLU A 6 -14.64 -4.69 -0.21
CA GLU A 6 -15.42 -3.86 -1.13
C GLU A 6 -14.73 -2.53 -1.32
N VAL A 7 -14.68 -2.06 -2.56
CA VAL A 7 -14.03 -0.81 -2.95
C VAL A 7 -15.04 0.03 -3.74
N ILE A 8 -15.03 1.32 -3.50
CA ILE A 8 -15.86 2.28 -4.23
C ILE A 8 -14.93 3.12 -5.11
N CYS A 9 -15.22 3.18 -6.41
CA CYS A 9 -14.50 4.04 -7.34
C CYS A 9 -14.79 5.51 -7.04
N GLU A 10 -13.77 6.32 -6.90
CA GLU A 10 -13.93 7.76 -6.62
C GLU A 10 -14.57 8.52 -7.78
N GLU A 11 -14.38 8.04 -9.01
CA GLU A 11 -14.87 8.74 -10.21
C GLU A 11 -16.32 8.38 -10.57
N CYS A 12 -16.63 7.09 -10.69
CA CYS A 12 -17.96 6.64 -11.12
C CYS A 12 -18.84 6.15 -9.97
N LYS A 13 -18.30 6.06 -8.76
CA LYS A 13 -19.00 5.60 -7.55
C LYS A 13 -19.50 4.16 -7.61
N SER A 14 -19.05 3.37 -8.58
CA SER A 14 -19.37 1.94 -8.66
C SER A 14 -18.72 1.17 -7.53
N GLU A 15 -19.45 0.21 -6.97
CA GLU A 15 -18.94 -0.70 -5.94
C GLU A 15 -18.48 -2.00 -6.61
N PHE A 16 -17.33 -2.52 -6.20
CA PHE A 16 -16.82 -3.80 -6.68
C PHE A 16 -15.93 -4.43 -5.65
N LEU A 17 -15.65 -5.72 -5.82
CA LEU A 17 -14.75 -6.46 -4.92
C LEU A 17 -13.31 -6.24 -5.35
N PHE A 18 -12.44 -5.94 -4.40
CA PHE A 18 -11.01 -5.66 -4.66
C PHE A 18 -10.32 -6.83 -5.36
N ASP A 19 -10.69 -8.06 -5.05
CA ASP A 19 -10.11 -9.24 -5.66
C ASP A 19 -10.49 -9.46 -7.13
N THR A 20 -11.47 -8.70 -7.65
CA THR A 20 -11.87 -8.76 -9.06
C THR A 20 -11.03 -7.86 -9.96
N VAL A 21 -10.17 -7.02 -9.40
CA VAL A 21 -9.32 -6.12 -10.16
C VAL A 21 -7.88 -6.61 -10.17
N GLU A 22 -7.18 -6.31 -11.25
CA GLU A 22 -5.77 -6.62 -11.39
C GLU A 22 -4.93 -5.49 -10.84
N ILE A 23 -4.13 -5.79 -9.82
CA ILE A 23 -3.20 -4.82 -9.24
C ILE A 23 -1.96 -4.76 -10.14
N LYS A 24 -1.65 -3.57 -10.60
CA LYS A 24 -0.51 -3.32 -11.48
C LYS A 24 0.55 -2.48 -10.76
N GLN A 25 1.80 -2.65 -11.18
CA GLN A 25 2.92 -1.89 -10.64
C GLN A 25 3.71 -1.29 -11.79
N LYS A 26 3.90 0.01 -11.75
CA LYS A 26 4.73 0.74 -12.71
C LYS A 26 6.04 1.12 -12.03
N GLU A 27 7.14 0.55 -12.53
CA GLU A 27 8.47 0.73 -11.96
C GLU A 27 9.18 1.96 -12.54
N LYS A 28 10.13 2.50 -11.76
CA LYS A 28 11.05 3.56 -12.20
C LYS A 28 10.37 4.81 -12.74
N VAL A 29 9.29 5.21 -12.08
CA VAL A 29 8.57 6.43 -12.44
C VAL A 29 9.27 7.63 -11.81
N LYS A 30 9.70 8.58 -12.63
CA LYS A 30 10.33 9.81 -12.15
C LYS A 30 9.30 10.93 -12.03
N ILE A 31 9.25 11.53 -10.84
CA ILE A 31 8.44 12.71 -10.58
C ILE A 31 9.36 13.74 -9.92
N GLY A 32 9.67 14.81 -10.65
CA GLY A 32 10.69 15.75 -10.19
C GLY A 32 12.05 15.06 -10.09
N ASN A 33 12.67 15.10 -8.92
CA ASN A 33 13.97 14.46 -8.66
C ASN A 33 13.84 13.08 -8.02
N ASP A 34 12.62 12.64 -7.75
CA ASP A 34 12.39 11.37 -7.06
C ASP A 34 11.96 10.27 -8.03
N THR A 35 12.35 9.03 -7.71
CA THR A 35 11.97 7.85 -8.48
C THR A 35 11.09 6.96 -7.61
N PHE A 36 9.94 6.57 -8.15
CA PHE A 36 8.95 5.77 -7.45
C PHE A 36 8.58 4.51 -8.24
N ALA A 37 8.13 3.49 -7.52
CA ALA A 37 7.27 2.46 -8.08
C ALA A 37 5.83 2.81 -7.67
N ILE A 38 4.91 2.74 -8.60
CA ILE A 38 3.50 3.10 -8.37
C ILE A 38 2.64 1.86 -8.47
N ILE A 39 1.85 1.63 -7.44
CA ILE A 39 0.92 0.50 -7.37
C ILE A 39 -0.49 1.05 -7.61
N TYR A 40 -1.18 0.50 -8.62
CA TYR A 40 -2.49 1.01 -9.04
C TYR A 40 -3.35 -0.08 -9.62
N TYR A 41 -4.62 0.23 -9.83
CA TYR A 41 -5.54 -0.59 -10.62
C TYR A 41 -6.49 0.31 -11.39
N LYS A 42 -7.15 -0.25 -12.40
CA LYS A 42 -8.18 0.46 -13.17
C LYS A 42 -9.55 0.01 -12.70
N CYS A 43 -10.47 0.97 -12.53
CA CYS A 43 -11.85 0.64 -12.20
C CYS A 43 -12.46 -0.23 -13.31
N PRO A 44 -13.09 -1.35 -12.99
CA PRO A 44 -13.68 -2.23 -14.01
C PRO A 44 -14.86 -1.60 -14.75
N GLU A 45 -15.50 -0.58 -14.17
CA GLU A 45 -16.66 0.06 -14.78
C GLU A 45 -16.28 1.26 -15.67
N CYS A 46 -15.44 2.17 -15.17
CA CYS A 46 -15.13 3.41 -15.89
C CYS A 46 -13.69 3.49 -16.40
N GLY A 47 -12.81 2.56 -16.00
CA GLY A 47 -11.42 2.56 -16.41
C GLY A 47 -10.54 3.59 -15.69
N ALA A 48 -11.07 4.33 -14.73
CA ALA A 48 -10.30 5.32 -13.99
C ALA A 48 -9.17 4.67 -13.18
N ILE A 49 -8.02 5.34 -13.16
CA ILE A 49 -6.86 4.87 -12.41
C ILE A 49 -7.07 5.14 -10.92
N GLN A 50 -6.93 4.10 -10.10
CA GLN A 50 -7.00 4.20 -8.64
C GLN A 50 -5.63 3.86 -8.07
N LEU A 51 -5.04 4.78 -7.32
CA LEU A 51 -3.72 4.61 -6.72
C LEU A 51 -3.84 3.82 -5.41
N VAL A 52 -3.06 2.75 -5.30
CA VAL A 52 -3.01 1.92 -4.09
C VAL A 52 -1.84 2.36 -3.21
N GLY A 53 -0.68 2.62 -3.82
CA GLY A 53 0.49 3.04 -3.06
C GLY A 53 1.62 3.52 -3.94
N MET A 54 2.61 4.13 -3.30
CA MET A 54 3.83 4.60 -3.92
C MET A 54 5.02 4.09 -3.14
N LEU A 55 6.04 3.62 -3.82
CA LEU A 55 7.24 3.08 -3.19
C LEU A 55 8.48 3.85 -3.66
N ASN A 56 9.05 4.64 -2.77
CA ASN A 56 10.41 5.15 -2.91
C ASN A 56 11.32 4.36 -1.96
N TYR A 57 12.57 4.73 -1.85
CA TYR A 57 13.51 4.05 -0.97
C TYR A 57 13.04 4.04 0.48
N ARG A 58 12.57 5.19 0.98
CA ARG A 58 12.10 5.32 2.35
C ARG A 58 10.81 4.49 2.60
N ALA A 59 9.88 4.53 1.67
CA ALA A 59 8.64 3.75 1.77
C ALA A 59 8.94 2.25 1.81
N LYS A 60 9.89 1.79 1.00
CA LYS A 60 10.31 0.38 1.01
C LYS A 60 10.94 -0.01 2.34
N ARG A 61 11.77 0.85 2.93
CA ARG A 61 12.39 0.60 4.24
C ARG A 61 11.33 0.50 5.35
N ILE A 62 10.39 1.42 5.37
CA ILE A 62 9.30 1.42 6.34
C ILE A 62 8.46 0.15 6.21
N ARG A 63 8.09 -0.20 4.98
CA ARG A 63 7.32 -1.41 4.69
C ARG A 63 8.06 -2.67 5.14
N ASN A 64 9.36 -2.77 4.83
CA ASN A 64 10.15 -3.94 5.20
C ASN A 64 10.29 -4.07 6.71
N SER A 65 10.45 -2.96 7.42
CA SER A 65 10.47 -2.95 8.88
C SER A 65 9.14 -3.42 9.47
N TYR A 66 8.04 -2.99 8.88
CA TYR A 66 6.69 -3.43 9.26
C TYR A 66 6.53 -4.93 9.05
N PHE A 67 6.93 -5.46 7.90
CA PHE A 67 6.81 -6.89 7.61
C PHE A 67 7.67 -7.74 8.55
N ALA A 68 8.89 -7.29 8.86
CA ALA A 68 9.76 -7.98 9.81
C ALA A 68 9.16 -8.02 11.21
N ALA A 69 8.57 -6.92 11.65
CA ALA A 69 7.89 -6.84 12.94
C ALA A 69 6.65 -7.75 12.98
N TYR A 70 5.89 -7.78 11.91
CA TYR A 70 4.73 -8.64 11.76
C TYR A 70 5.12 -10.12 11.87
N ASP A 71 6.16 -10.53 11.15
CA ASP A 71 6.66 -11.91 11.19
C ASP A 71 7.14 -12.30 12.59
N SER A 72 7.81 -11.38 13.27
CA SER A 72 8.30 -11.61 14.63
C SER A 72 7.14 -11.85 15.60
N VAL A 73 6.09 -11.05 15.53
CA VAL A 73 4.90 -11.21 16.38
C VAL A 73 4.19 -12.53 16.05
N ARG A 74 4.01 -12.81 14.76
CA ARG A 74 3.34 -14.03 14.31
C ARG A 74 4.08 -15.29 14.74
N LYS A 75 5.40 -15.29 14.68
CA LYS A 75 6.20 -16.44 15.16
C LYS A 75 5.96 -16.70 16.65
N MET A 76 5.88 -15.65 17.45
CA MET A 76 5.59 -15.80 18.89
C MET A 76 4.20 -16.41 19.10
N GLU A 77 3.23 -16.03 18.29
CA GLU A 77 1.86 -16.56 18.38
C GLU A 77 1.79 -18.03 17.98
N ILE A 78 2.48 -18.40 16.89
CA ILE A 78 2.48 -19.76 16.36
C ILE A 78 3.20 -20.72 17.31
N THR A 79 4.32 -20.31 17.90
CA THR A 79 5.12 -21.14 18.78
C THR A 79 4.64 -21.18 20.23
N GLY A 80 3.68 -20.33 20.59
CA GLY A 80 3.23 -20.19 21.97
C GLY A 80 4.12 -19.33 22.85
N ASP A 81 5.16 -18.73 22.28
CA ASP A 81 6.09 -17.86 23.01
C ASP A 81 5.40 -16.66 23.64
N HIS A 82 4.31 -16.19 23.04
CA HIS A 82 3.53 -15.07 23.57
C HIS A 82 2.95 -15.38 24.95
N MET A 83 2.72 -16.64 25.27
CA MET A 83 2.24 -17.07 26.58
C MET A 83 3.38 -17.22 27.57
N LEU A 84 4.57 -17.62 27.10
CA LEU A 84 5.76 -17.82 27.93
C LEU A 84 6.48 -16.50 28.22
N ARG A 85 6.44 -15.54 27.30
CA ARG A 85 7.13 -14.25 27.40
C ARG A 85 6.18 -13.09 27.08
N PRO A 86 5.15 -12.88 27.92
CA PRO A 86 4.11 -11.89 27.59
C PRO A 86 4.60 -10.45 27.51
N VAL A 87 5.64 -10.09 28.27
CA VAL A 87 6.20 -8.73 28.25
C VAL A 87 6.88 -8.45 26.91
N ILE A 88 7.69 -9.39 26.42
CA ILE A 88 8.38 -9.27 25.14
C ILE A 88 7.35 -9.24 24.00
N TYR A 89 6.34 -10.09 24.07
CA TYR A 89 5.26 -10.11 23.09
C TYR A 89 4.55 -8.76 23.01
N LYS A 90 4.20 -8.18 24.15
CA LYS A 90 3.55 -6.86 24.19
C LYS A 90 4.44 -5.78 23.57
N GLN A 91 5.74 -5.78 23.90
CA GLN A 91 6.69 -4.82 23.32
C GLN A 91 6.75 -4.94 21.80
N ARG A 92 6.80 -6.16 21.28
CA ARG A 92 6.82 -6.40 19.83
C ARG A 92 5.51 -6.00 19.16
N LYS A 93 4.37 -6.24 19.80
CA LYS A 93 3.07 -5.80 19.28
C LYS A 93 2.96 -4.28 19.25
N ASP A 94 3.43 -3.61 20.29
CA ASP A 94 3.42 -2.13 20.34
C ASP A 94 4.30 -1.56 19.22
N LYS A 95 5.47 -2.15 18.98
CA LYS A 95 6.34 -1.76 17.86
C LYS A 95 5.68 -1.99 16.52
N LEU A 96 4.99 -3.12 16.35
CA LEU A 96 4.25 -3.44 15.12
C LEU A 96 3.18 -2.39 14.84
N GLU A 97 2.41 -2.00 15.85
CA GLU A 97 1.37 -0.98 15.70
C GLU A 97 1.96 0.37 15.29
N LYS A 98 3.09 0.76 15.88
CA LYS A 98 3.79 2.00 15.49
C LYS A 98 4.27 1.97 14.06
N LEU A 99 4.85 0.86 13.62
CA LEU A 99 5.34 0.71 12.25
C LEU A 99 4.18 0.67 11.24
N LYS A 100 3.08 0.04 11.61
CA LYS A 100 1.87 0.03 10.79
C LYS A 100 1.35 1.46 10.57
N LEU A 101 1.27 2.24 11.64
CA LEU A 101 0.82 3.62 11.58
C LEU A 101 1.78 4.47 10.74
N GLU A 102 3.08 4.34 10.96
CA GLU A 102 4.10 5.06 10.19
C GLU A 102 3.99 4.76 8.69
N ASN A 103 3.84 3.48 8.33
CA ASN A 103 3.68 3.06 6.94
C ASN A 103 2.42 3.68 6.32
N THR A 104 1.29 3.64 7.03
CA THR A 104 0.02 4.19 6.56
C THR A 104 0.11 5.71 6.38
N GLU A 105 0.66 6.42 7.36
CA GLU A 105 0.79 7.87 7.31
C GLU A 105 1.74 8.32 6.19
N TYR A 106 2.85 7.62 6.02
CA TYR A 106 3.81 7.93 4.96
C TYR A 106 3.21 7.74 3.58
N GLN A 107 2.49 6.63 3.36
CA GLN A 107 1.79 6.38 2.10
C GLN A 107 0.73 7.45 1.82
N GLN A 108 -0.04 7.82 2.85
CA GLN A 108 -1.06 8.85 2.71
C GLN A 108 -0.44 10.20 2.33
N MET A 109 0.69 10.55 2.95
CA MET A 109 1.44 11.77 2.63
C MET A 109 1.90 11.76 1.17
N LEU A 110 2.50 10.66 0.71
CA LEU A 110 2.98 10.54 -0.67
C LEU A 110 1.83 10.65 -1.67
N LEU A 111 0.75 9.95 -1.43
CA LEU A 111 -0.41 9.99 -2.33
C LEU A 111 -1.01 11.40 -2.39
N ASN A 112 -1.16 12.08 -1.25
CA ASN A 112 -1.69 13.44 -1.22
C ASN A 112 -0.77 14.43 -1.94
N GLN A 113 0.54 14.24 -1.83
CA GLN A 113 1.53 15.14 -2.43
C GLN A 113 1.64 14.96 -3.94
N TYR A 114 1.57 13.72 -4.43
CA TYR A 114 1.89 13.39 -5.81
C TYR A 114 0.71 12.92 -6.66
N LYS A 115 -0.46 12.72 -6.08
CA LYS A 115 -1.64 12.18 -6.77
C LYS A 115 -1.93 12.89 -8.09
N ASP A 116 -2.03 14.22 -8.06
CA ASP A 116 -2.36 15.01 -9.25
C ASP A 116 -1.26 14.93 -10.31
N LYS A 117 0.00 14.96 -9.89
CA LYS A 117 1.15 14.83 -10.79
C LYS A 117 1.20 13.47 -11.45
N ILE A 118 0.87 12.41 -10.73
CA ILE A 118 0.83 11.05 -11.26
C ILE A 118 -0.22 10.95 -12.35
N HIS A 119 -1.43 11.43 -12.09
CA HIS A 119 -2.50 11.39 -13.09
C HIS A 119 -2.15 12.22 -14.31
N ALA A 120 -1.58 13.42 -14.14
CA ALA A 120 -1.26 14.32 -15.24
C ALA A 120 -0.02 13.87 -16.03
N GLU A 121 1.08 13.50 -15.34
CA GLU A 121 2.37 13.26 -15.98
C GLU A 121 2.62 11.80 -16.37
N VAL A 122 2.00 10.86 -15.67
CA VAL A 122 2.27 9.44 -15.86
C VAL A 122 1.19 8.76 -16.68
N PHE A 123 -0.08 8.90 -16.31
CA PHE A 123 -1.16 8.13 -16.90
C PHE A 123 -1.83 8.83 -18.10
N GLU A 124 -1.80 10.14 -18.19
CA GLU A 124 -2.28 10.85 -19.39
C GLU A 124 -1.42 10.54 -20.59
N GLU A 125 -0.09 10.46 -20.40
CA GLU A 125 0.82 10.08 -21.50
C GLU A 125 0.54 8.66 -21.99
N ASP A 126 0.23 7.73 -21.08
CA ASP A 126 -0.10 6.35 -21.45
C ASP A 126 -1.39 6.28 -22.27
N ASP A 127 -2.37 7.13 -21.95
CA ASP A 127 -3.65 7.18 -22.68
C ASP A 127 -3.48 7.72 -24.10
N THR A 128 -2.51 8.62 -24.34
CA THR A 128 -2.27 9.20 -25.67
C THR A 128 -1.50 8.27 -26.60
N ASN A 129 -0.89 7.21 -26.07
CA ASN A 129 -0.11 6.24 -26.85
C ASN A 129 -0.90 5.00 -27.28
N GLU A 130 -2.17 4.96 -26.99
CA GLU A 130 -3.04 3.85 -27.44
C GLU A 130 -3.53 4.02 -28.89
#